data_3b2a4bc8d5b742d72f3788dd0658f635
#
_entry.id   3b2a4bc8d5b742d72f3788dd0658f635
#
_cell.length_a   1.000
_cell.length_b   1.000
_cell.length_c   1.000
_cell.angle_alpha   90.00
_cell.angle_beta   90.00
_cell.angle_gamma   90.00
#
_symmetry.space_group_name_H-M   'P 1'
#
loop_
_entity.id
_entity.type
_entity.pdbx_description
1 polymer ?
#
loop_
_entity_poly.entity_id
_entity_poly.type
_entity_poly.pdbx_seq_one_letter_code
_entity_poly.pdbx_strand_id
1 'polypeptide(L)'
;MRKDLINLAQRAAKAAGAEILRYYHEGNFEVSTKEDNSPLTNADIAANDAIYFYLSQSGIDICSEEALLDPAKMSENDTFWLVDPLDGTKDFLARNGEFSVCIALIEKARPVFGLIHIPISSETFYTSTLFQSLAMTGFAQ
;
A
#
# COMPACT_ATOMS: atom_id res chain seq x y z
N MET A 1 -15.78 -4.20 13.40
CA MET A 1 -14.37 -4.57 13.30
C MET A 1 -13.84 -4.45 11.89
N ARG A 2 -14.50 -5.04 10.91
CA ARG A 2 -14.03 -4.99 9.52
C ARG A 2 -14.06 -3.58 8.92
N LYS A 3 -15.05 -2.77 9.29
CA LYS A 3 -15.12 -1.36 8.89
C LYS A 3 -13.92 -0.57 9.39
N ASP A 4 -13.44 -0.88 10.59
CA ASP A 4 -12.30 -0.19 11.17
C ASP A 4 -11.03 -0.49 10.40
N LEU A 5 -10.87 -1.72 9.89
CA LEU A 5 -9.73 -2.10 9.06
C LEU A 5 -9.75 -1.36 7.73
N ILE A 6 -10.93 -1.24 7.12
CA ILE A 6 -11.10 -0.49 5.86
C ILE A 6 -10.74 0.99 6.09
N ASN A 7 -11.21 1.58 7.17
CA ASN A 7 -10.91 2.97 7.51
C ASN A 7 -9.40 3.17 7.75
N LEU A 8 -8.74 2.25 8.45
CA LEU A 8 -7.30 2.31 8.65
C LEU A 8 -6.55 2.26 7.32
N ALA A 9 -6.95 1.36 6.43
CA ALA A 9 -6.32 1.23 5.12
C ALA A 9 -6.48 2.51 4.29
N GLN A 10 -7.65 3.14 4.33
CA GLN A 10 -7.89 4.41 3.66
C GLN A 10 -6.99 5.52 4.20
N ARG A 11 -6.89 5.63 5.52
CA ARG A 11 -6.02 6.62 6.17
C ARG A 11 -4.56 6.38 5.84
N ALA A 12 -4.14 5.12 5.89
CA ALA A 12 -2.77 4.73 5.57
C ALA A 12 -2.42 5.12 4.13
N ALA A 13 -3.29 4.80 3.18
CA ALA A 13 -3.06 5.09 1.77
C ALA A 13 -3.01 6.60 1.50
N LYS A 14 -3.90 7.37 2.10
CA LYS A 14 -3.92 8.83 1.93
C LYS A 14 -2.68 9.47 2.52
N ALA A 15 -2.24 9.01 3.68
CA ALA A 15 -1.02 9.51 4.31
C ALA A 15 0.21 9.19 3.46
N ALA A 16 0.29 7.96 2.92
CA ALA A 16 1.36 7.56 2.01
C ALA A 16 1.35 8.42 0.75
N GLY A 17 0.18 8.64 0.17
CA GLY A 17 0.02 9.47 -1.01
C GLY A 17 0.49 10.90 -0.79
N ALA A 18 0.21 11.47 0.37
CA ALA A 18 0.67 12.81 0.73
C ALA A 18 2.20 12.87 0.80
N GLU A 19 2.84 11.85 1.38
CA GLU A 19 4.30 11.78 1.41
C GLU A 19 4.90 11.64 0.02
N ILE A 20 4.32 10.79 -0.81
CA ILE A 20 4.77 10.62 -2.20
C ILE A 20 4.70 11.94 -2.95
N LEU A 21 3.57 12.65 -2.85
CA LEU A 21 3.39 13.95 -3.53
C LEU A 21 4.38 15.00 -3.04
N ARG A 22 4.71 14.99 -1.75
CA ARG A 22 5.69 15.92 -1.21
C ARG A 22 7.03 15.78 -1.94
N TYR A 23 7.54 14.57 -2.07
CA TYR A 23 8.78 14.32 -2.80
C TYR A 23 8.61 14.56 -4.31
N TYR A 24 7.47 14.18 -4.85
CA TYR A 24 7.20 14.35 -6.28
C TYR A 24 7.22 15.81 -6.70
N HIS A 25 6.57 16.68 -5.94
CA HIS A 25 6.50 18.10 -6.26
C HIS A 25 7.81 18.83 -5.94
N GLU A 26 8.48 18.47 -4.86
CA GLU A 26 9.76 19.06 -4.52
C GLU A 26 10.87 18.66 -5.50
N GLY A 27 10.75 17.49 -6.11
CA GLY A 27 11.78 16.95 -6.99
C GLY A 27 13.07 16.62 -6.28
N ASN A 28 13.06 16.63 -4.96
CA ASN A 28 14.23 16.42 -4.12
C ASN A 28 14.17 15.03 -3.48
N PHE A 29 14.53 14.03 -4.25
CA PHE A 29 14.52 12.66 -3.78
C PHE A 29 15.82 11.95 -4.15
N GLU A 30 16.22 11.01 -3.28
CA GLU A 30 17.37 10.17 -3.48
C GLU A 30 16.92 8.83 -4.06
N VAL A 31 17.74 8.27 -4.95
CA VAL A 31 17.46 7.00 -5.60
C VAL A 31 18.57 6.01 -5.25
N SER A 32 18.17 4.82 -4.83
CA SER A 32 19.07 3.69 -4.67
C SER A 32 18.53 2.50 -5.47
N THR A 33 19.22 1.37 -5.41
CA THR A 33 18.82 0.19 -6.18
C THR A 33 18.51 -0.95 -5.22
N LYS A 34 17.38 -1.63 -5.43
CA LYS A 34 17.02 -2.84 -4.70
C LYS A 34 17.82 -4.03 -5.20
N GLU A 35 17.74 -5.17 -4.49
CA GLU A 35 18.45 -6.40 -4.88
C GLU A 35 18.11 -6.89 -6.28
N ASP A 36 16.87 -6.66 -6.73
CA ASP A 36 16.40 -7.04 -8.07
C ASP A 36 16.70 -5.98 -9.14
N ASN A 37 17.55 -4.99 -8.82
CA ASN A 37 17.94 -3.87 -9.68
C ASN A 37 16.79 -2.86 -9.95
N SER A 38 15.64 -2.98 -9.25
CA SER A 38 14.59 -1.96 -9.35
C SER A 38 14.96 -0.74 -8.51
N PRO A 39 14.49 0.46 -8.89
CA PRO A 39 14.80 1.67 -8.14
C PRO A 39 14.04 1.74 -6.82
N LEU A 40 14.68 2.35 -5.83
CA LEU A 40 14.10 2.66 -4.53
C LEU A 40 14.37 4.14 -4.27
N THR A 41 13.34 4.88 -3.91
CA THR A 41 13.48 6.29 -3.56
C THR A 41 13.15 6.50 -2.09
N ASN A 42 13.57 7.66 -1.55
CA ASN A 42 13.15 8.05 -0.20
C ASN A 42 11.64 8.30 -0.11
N ALA A 43 10.96 8.53 -1.26
CA ALA A 43 9.50 8.57 -1.30
C ALA A 43 8.88 7.20 -0.99
N ASP A 44 9.46 6.10 -1.52
CA ASP A 44 9.03 4.73 -1.17
C ASP A 44 9.11 4.50 0.33
N ILE A 45 10.22 4.90 0.94
CA ILE A 45 10.47 4.70 2.36
C ILE A 45 9.50 5.54 3.21
N ALA A 46 9.33 6.81 2.86
CA ALA A 46 8.41 7.69 3.58
C ALA A 46 6.96 7.20 3.48
N ALA A 47 6.55 6.74 2.31
CA ALA A 47 5.23 6.15 2.12
C ALA A 47 5.05 4.90 2.96
N ASN A 48 6.07 4.03 2.99
CA ASN A 48 6.04 2.82 3.80
C ASN A 48 5.88 3.15 5.28
N ASP A 49 6.65 4.11 5.79
CA ASP A 49 6.58 4.53 7.19
C ASP A 49 5.19 5.08 7.54
N ALA A 50 4.60 5.87 6.65
CA ALA A 50 3.25 6.40 6.85
C ALA A 50 2.22 5.28 6.94
N ILE A 51 2.32 4.27 6.09
CA ILE A 51 1.42 3.12 6.11
C ILE A 51 1.56 2.34 7.40
N TYR A 52 2.79 2.09 7.84
CA TYR A 52 3.04 1.37 9.10
C TYR A 52 2.46 2.11 10.30
N PHE A 53 2.53 3.44 10.31
CA PHE A 53 1.95 4.22 11.40
C PHE A 53 0.48 3.88 11.62
N TYR A 54 -0.28 3.78 10.54
CA TYR A 54 -1.72 3.48 10.63
C TYR A 54 -2.01 1.99 10.76
N LEU A 55 -1.44 1.16 9.90
CA LEU A 55 -1.79 -0.26 9.87
C LEU A 55 -1.32 -1.02 11.10
N SER A 56 -0.25 -0.57 11.76
CA SER A 56 0.21 -1.18 13.01
C SER A 56 -0.85 -1.11 14.11
N GLN A 57 -1.75 -0.14 14.06
CA GLN A 57 -2.83 0.00 15.03
C GLN A 57 -3.83 -1.16 14.98
N SER A 58 -3.85 -1.91 13.89
CA SER A 58 -4.73 -3.07 13.73
C SER A 58 -4.25 -4.30 14.49
N GLY A 59 -2.97 -4.34 14.87
CA GLY A 59 -2.36 -5.53 15.45
C GLY A 59 -2.14 -6.66 14.44
N ILE A 60 -2.37 -6.39 13.17
CA ILE A 60 -2.20 -7.36 12.08
C ILE A 60 -0.84 -7.15 11.44
N ASP A 61 -0.13 -8.24 11.12
CA ASP A 61 1.18 -8.19 10.48
C ASP A 61 1.11 -7.47 9.14
N ILE A 62 2.20 -6.81 8.78
CA ILE A 62 2.31 -6.07 7.54
C ILE A 62 3.44 -6.66 6.70
N CYS A 63 3.11 -7.08 5.48
CA CYS A 63 4.09 -7.49 4.48
C CYS A 63 4.15 -6.40 3.42
N SER A 64 5.25 -5.66 3.40
CA SER A 64 5.46 -4.58 2.43
C SER A 64 6.59 -4.96 1.49
N GLU A 65 6.57 -4.44 0.26
CA GLU A 65 7.71 -4.59 -0.64
C GLU A 65 8.99 -4.01 -0.06
N GLU A 66 8.87 -3.02 0.84
CA GLU A 66 10.02 -2.40 1.48
C GLU A 66 10.39 -3.07 2.81
N ALA A 67 9.59 -4.03 3.28
CA ALA A 67 9.85 -4.78 4.52
C ALA A 67 9.07 -6.09 4.48
N LEU A 68 9.65 -7.10 3.83
CA LEU A 68 9.00 -8.40 3.68
C LEU A 68 8.94 -9.16 5.00
N LEU A 69 7.82 -9.85 5.23
CA LEU A 69 7.69 -10.78 6.34
C LEU A 69 8.51 -12.05 6.04
N ASP A 70 9.02 -12.67 7.10
CA ASP A 70 9.69 -13.96 6.97
C ASP A 70 8.65 -15.04 6.63
N PRO A 71 8.72 -15.68 5.45
CA PRO A 71 7.74 -16.72 5.09
C PRO A 71 7.68 -17.88 6.08
N ALA A 72 8.79 -18.17 6.78
CA ALA A 72 8.83 -19.24 7.77
C ALA A 72 7.95 -18.94 8.98
N LYS A 73 7.60 -17.68 9.23
CA LYS A 73 6.75 -17.26 10.34
C LYS A 73 5.30 -17.10 9.95
N MET A 74 4.98 -17.30 8.69
CA MET A 74 3.62 -17.17 8.16
C MET A 74 3.01 -18.55 7.98
N SER A 75 1.75 -18.71 8.39
CA SER A 75 0.98 -19.92 8.10
C SER A 75 -0.13 -19.59 7.10
N GLU A 76 -0.74 -20.64 6.51
CA GLU A 76 -1.85 -20.45 5.58
C GLU A 76 -3.07 -19.80 6.23
N ASN A 77 -3.15 -19.85 7.56
CA ASN A 77 -4.28 -19.27 8.31
C ASN A 77 -4.01 -17.86 8.80
N ASP A 78 -2.81 -17.36 8.58
CA ASP A 78 -2.44 -16.02 9.05
C ASP A 78 -3.14 -14.94 8.26
N THR A 79 -3.43 -13.87 8.97
CA THR A 79 -3.96 -12.64 8.39
C THR A 79 -2.83 -11.63 8.34
N PHE A 80 -2.67 -10.97 7.21
CA PHE A 80 -1.66 -9.91 7.07
C PHE A 80 -2.07 -8.89 6.03
N TRP A 81 -1.53 -7.69 6.18
CA TRP A 81 -1.61 -6.65 5.17
C TRP A 81 -0.53 -6.89 4.12
N LEU A 82 -0.90 -6.81 2.87
CA LEU A 82 0.05 -6.84 1.75
C LEU A 82 0.08 -5.45 1.15
N VAL A 83 1.25 -4.82 1.14
CA VAL A 83 1.40 -3.41 0.83
C VAL A 83 2.45 -3.19 -0.24
N ASP A 84 2.11 -2.36 -1.23
CA ASP A 84 3.07 -1.73 -2.12
C ASP A 84 2.97 -0.22 -1.88
N PRO A 85 3.91 0.38 -1.15
CA PRO A 85 3.81 1.78 -0.75
C PRO A 85 3.86 2.75 -1.93
N LEU A 86 4.60 2.40 -2.97
CA LEU A 86 4.73 3.19 -4.19
C LEU A 86 4.86 2.22 -5.36
N ASP A 87 3.71 1.91 -5.96
CA ASP A 87 3.65 1.09 -7.16
C ASP A 87 3.88 1.99 -8.37
N GLY A 88 4.90 1.67 -9.15
CA GLY A 88 5.30 2.49 -10.28
C GLY A 88 6.41 3.47 -9.94
N THR A 89 7.45 3.04 -9.21
CA THR A 89 8.60 3.88 -8.89
C THR A 89 9.25 4.43 -10.16
N LYS A 90 9.31 3.64 -11.23
CA LYS A 90 9.82 4.10 -12.52
C LYS A 90 8.98 5.23 -13.11
N ASP A 91 7.66 5.14 -12.96
CA ASP A 91 6.74 6.18 -13.41
C ASP A 91 6.88 7.44 -12.57
N PHE A 92 7.11 7.26 -11.25
CA PHE A 92 7.42 8.36 -10.36
C PHE A 92 8.68 9.11 -10.83
N LEU A 93 9.74 8.37 -11.14
CA LEU A 93 11.00 8.94 -11.62
C LEU A 93 10.84 9.59 -12.99
N ALA A 94 10.01 9.01 -13.85
CA ALA A 94 9.71 9.55 -15.18
C ALA A 94 8.75 10.76 -15.12
N ARG A 95 8.20 11.08 -13.96
CA ARG A 95 7.32 12.20 -13.69
C ARG A 95 6.05 12.19 -14.56
N ASN A 96 5.53 11.01 -14.86
CA ASN A 96 4.32 10.88 -15.67
C ASN A 96 3.02 10.79 -14.86
N GLY A 97 3.11 10.76 -13.51
CA GLY A 97 1.95 10.72 -12.63
C GLY A 97 1.29 9.36 -12.49
N GLU A 98 1.79 8.35 -13.17
CA GLU A 98 1.18 7.02 -13.20
C GLU A 98 1.74 6.10 -12.11
N PHE A 99 1.54 6.49 -10.86
CA PHE A 99 1.94 5.70 -9.69
C PHE A 99 0.80 5.67 -8.68
N SER A 100 0.83 4.66 -7.83
CA SER A 100 -0.27 4.42 -6.89
C SER A 100 0.25 3.80 -5.59
N VAL A 101 -0.62 3.79 -4.59
CA VAL A 101 -0.43 3.07 -3.32
C VAL A 101 -1.40 1.90 -3.34
N CYS A 102 -0.92 0.69 -3.07
CA CYS A 102 -1.74 -0.51 -3.08
C CYS A 102 -1.71 -1.18 -1.71
N ILE A 103 -2.88 -1.47 -1.16
CA ILE A 103 -3.03 -2.16 0.13
C ILE A 103 -4.07 -3.25 -0.02
N ALA A 104 -3.74 -4.46 0.44
CA ALA A 104 -4.67 -5.57 0.48
C ALA A 104 -4.65 -6.22 1.86
N LEU A 105 -5.76 -6.81 2.26
CA LEU A 105 -5.82 -7.66 3.42
C LEU A 105 -5.95 -9.09 2.96
N ILE A 106 -5.05 -9.94 3.45
CA ILE A 106 -4.99 -11.36 3.10
C ILE A 106 -5.40 -12.17 4.32
N GLU A 107 -6.34 -13.08 4.14
CA GLU A 107 -6.75 -14.05 5.17
C GLU A 107 -6.74 -15.43 4.56
N LYS A 108 -6.09 -16.39 5.23
CA LYS A 108 -6.05 -17.78 4.77
C LYS A 108 -5.61 -17.90 3.32
N ALA A 109 -4.53 -17.20 2.99
CA ALA A 109 -3.93 -17.16 1.65
C ALA A 109 -4.86 -16.57 0.56
N ARG A 110 -5.87 -15.78 0.95
CA ARG A 110 -6.81 -15.16 0.02
C ARG A 110 -6.94 -13.66 0.26
N PRO A 111 -7.00 -12.86 -0.78
CA PRO A 111 -7.32 -11.45 -0.60
C PRO A 111 -8.80 -11.30 -0.24
N VAL A 112 -9.06 -10.57 0.84
CA VAL A 112 -10.43 -10.29 1.33
C VAL A 112 -10.77 -8.82 1.24
N PHE A 113 -9.78 -7.97 0.98
CA PHE A 113 -9.95 -6.53 0.80
C PHE A 113 -8.83 -6.02 -0.09
N GLY A 114 -9.13 -5.06 -0.94
CA GLY A 114 -8.15 -4.39 -1.77
C GLY A 114 -8.44 -2.90 -1.88
N LEU A 115 -7.37 -2.11 -1.98
CA LEU A 115 -7.44 -0.67 -2.11
C LEU A 115 -6.31 -0.18 -3.01
N ILE A 116 -6.64 0.75 -3.89
CA ILE A 116 -5.67 1.48 -4.72
C ILE A 116 -5.94 2.97 -4.52
N HIS A 117 -4.90 3.71 -4.13
CA HIS A 117 -4.96 5.16 -4.03
C HIS A 117 -4.05 5.77 -5.07
N ILE A 118 -4.57 6.72 -5.82
CA ILE A 118 -3.83 7.44 -6.87
C ILE A 118 -3.52 8.84 -6.35
N PRO A 119 -2.26 9.09 -5.94
CA PRO A 119 -1.92 10.38 -5.30
C PRO A 119 -2.19 11.60 -6.18
N ILE A 120 -1.87 11.52 -7.46
CA ILE A 120 -2.00 12.65 -8.38
C ILE A 120 -3.44 13.17 -8.46
N SER A 121 -4.42 12.28 -8.49
CA SER A 121 -5.84 12.65 -8.58
C SER A 121 -6.55 12.67 -7.23
N SER A 122 -5.90 12.19 -6.18
CA SER A 122 -6.49 11.96 -4.85
C SER A 122 -7.66 10.98 -4.88
N GLU A 123 -7.71 10.13 -5.88
CA GLU A 123 -8.76 9.12 -5.99
C GLU A 123 -8.36 7.86 -5.24
N THR A 124 -9.32 7.27 -4.53
CA THR A 124 -9.14 6.02 -3.82
C THR A 124 -10.21 5.03 -4.27
N PHE A 125 -9.78 3.89 -4.75
CA PHE A 125 -10.66 2.81 -5.18
C PHE A 125 -10.46 1.65 -4.20
N TYR A 126 -11.56 1.16 -3.63
CA TYR A 126 -11.46 0.06 -2.68
C TYR A 126 -12.74 -0.76 -2.69
N THR A 127 -12.62 -1.99 -2.17
CA THR A 127 -13.80 -2.82 -1.98
C THR A 127 -14.53 -2.34 -0.73
N SER A 128 -15.84 -2.07 -0.84
CA SER A 128 -16.64 -1.52 0.25
C SER A 128 -16.93 -2.55 1.34
N THR A 129 -16.78 -3.83 1.01
CA THR A 129 -16.96 -4.94 1.93
C THR A 129 -15.81 -5.93 1.74
N LEU A 130 -15.59 -6.79 2.72
CA LEU A 130 -14.64 -7.87 2.56
C LEU A 130 -15.21 -8.94 1.63
N PHE A 131 -14.34 -9.52 0.82
CA PHE A 131 -14.75 -10.58 -0.08
C PHE A 131 -15.08 -11.86 0.67
N GLN A 132 -16.19 -12.46 0.29
CA GLN A 132 -16.45 -13.87 0.58
C GLN A 132 -16.43 -14.67 -0.72
N SER A 133 -16.53 -13.99 -1.83
CA SER A 133 -16.45 -14.54 -3.16
C SER A 133 -15.71 -13.55 -4.07
N LEU A 134 -15.42 -13.98 -5.30
CA LEU A 134 -14.73 -13.14 -6.28
C LEU A 134 -15.59 -12.00 -6.84
N ALA A 135 -16.84 -11.90 -6.40
CA ALA A 135 -17.71 -10.83 -6.87
C ALA A 135 -17.25 -9.50 -6.23
N MET A 136 -16.66 -8.66 -7.03
CA MET A 136 -16.31 -7.30 -6.64
C MET A 136 -17.52 -6.42 -6.83
N THR A 137 -18.25 -6.19 -5.74
CA THR A 137 -19.35 -5.25 -5.76
C THR A 137 -18.90 -3.98 -5.07
N GLY A 138 -19.02 -2.86 -5.76
CA GLY A 138 -18.83 -1.56 -5.15
C GLY A 138 -17.37 -1.15 -4.95
N PHE A 139 -16.74 -0.71 -6.01
CA PHE A 139 -15.58 0.15 -5.89
C PHE A 139 -16.10 1.54 -5.57
N ALA A 140 -15.61 2.11 -4.48
CA ALA A 140 -15.94 3.47 -4.09
C ALA A 140 -14.67 4.31 -4.07
N GLN A 141 -14.85 5.56 -4.45
CA GLN A 141 -13.76 6.53 -4.39
C GLN A 141 -13.63 7.15 -3.01
#